data_a7cb33a63c40852124ccba33c5f39f3a
#
_entry.id   a7cb33a63c40852124ccba33c5f39f3a
#
_cell.length_a   1.000
_cell.length_b   1.000
_cell.length_c   1.000
_cell.angle_alpha   90.00
_cell.angle_beta   90.00
_cell.angle_gamma   90.00
#
_symmetry.space_group_name_H-M   'P 1'
#
loop_
_entity.id
_entity.type
_entity.pdbx_description
1 polymer ?
#
loop_
_entity_poly.entity_id
_entity_poly.type
_entity_poly.pdbx_seq_one_letter_code
_entity_poly.pdbx_strand_id
1 'polypeptide(L)'
;EAGRAGRDGNEAKCILLYSGQDVATNKFLINNSHDNPDLDDDTLEMIRKRDLMRLKKMTDYCNTNGCLREFILGYFGEKQDKPCQNCSGCLGDFGETEEVDVSVDCQKVLSCIYRLHQRNLSFGAGVIAQILKGSDSEKVKRFDLSTLSTYGIMKDSTQVYIRRLIAFLEADDYITQTSHGDFSVLTLTRRSAEILMDK
;
A
#
# COMPACT_ATOMS: atom_id res chain seq x y z
N GLU A 1 -22.46 5.13 -4.17
CA GLU A 1 -22.99 6.17 -3.26
C GLU A 1 -22.84 7.58 -3.86
N ALA A 2 -21.67 7.98 -4.38
CA ALA A 2 -21.43 9.32 -4.95
C ALA A 2 -22.46 9.74 -6.03
N GLY A 3 -22.91 8.81 -6.86
CA GLY A 3 -23.92 9.06 -7.90
C GLY A 3 -25.36 9.28 -7.39
N ARG A 4 -25.58 9.26 -6.08
CA ARG A 4 -26.91 9.51 -5.47
C ARG A 4 -27.06 10.94 -4.98
N ALA A 5 -25.98 11.65 -4.74
CA ALA A 5 -25.99 13.04 -4.32
C ALA A 5 -26.23 13.99 -5.50
N GLY A 6 -26.82 15.16 -5.26
CA GLY A 6 -27.04 16.20 -6.27
C GLY A 6 -28.11 15.91 -7.32
N ARG A 7 -28.98 14.91 -7.11
CA ARG A 7 -30.05 14.57 -8.06
C ARG A 7 -31.21 15.58 -8.07
N ASP A 8 -31.29 16.38 -7.04
CA ASP A 8 -32.23 17.48 -6.87
C ASP A 8 -31.76 18.80 -7.48
N GLY A 9 -30.59 18.78 -8.15
CA GLY A 9 -29.95 19.96 -8.75
C GLY A 9 -29.14 20.81 -7.77
N ASN A 10 -29.11 20.43 -6.48
CA ASN A 10 -28.29 21.11 -5.49
C ASN A 10 -26.80 20.67 -5.62
N GLU A 11 -25.90 21.56 -5.20
CA GLU A 11 -24.48 21.24 -5.12
C GLU A 11 -24.23 20.17 -4.05
N ALA A 12 -23.45 19.15 -4.39
CA ALA A 12 -23.10 18.07 -3.49
C ALA A 12 -21.59 17.77 -3.54
N LYS A 13 -20.99 17.58 -2.37
CA LYS A 13 -19.60 17.13 -2.23
C LYS A 13 -19.51 15.63 -2.01
N CYS A 14 -18.65 14.98 -2.79
CA CYS A 14 -18.25 13.59 -2.56
C CYS A 14 -16.84 13.58 -1.94
N ILE A 15 -16.71 13.06 -0.73
CA ILE A 15 -15.44 12.99 -0.01
C ILE A 15 -15.08 11.52 0.16
N LEU A 16 -13.90 11.14 -0.33
CA LEU A 16 -13.33 9.81 -0.15
C LEU A 16 -12.22 9.88 0.91
N LEU A 17 -12.37 9.11 1.98
CA LEU A 17 -11.31 8.91 2.97
C LEU A 17 -10.49 7.70 2.56
N TYR A 18 -9.17 7.84 2.54
CA TYR A 18 -8.24 6.81 2.08
C TYR A 18 -6.98 6.76 2.95
N SER A 19 -6.53 5.54 3.22
CA SER A 19 -5.22 5.28 3.83
C SER A 19 -4.58 4.02 3.22
N GLY A 20 -3.26 3.90 3.29
CA GLY A 20 -2.56 2.67 2.87
C GLY A 20 -3.00 1.43 3.67
N GLN A 21 -3.47 1.61 4.92
CA GLN A 21 -4.00 0.51 5.73
C GLN A 21 -5.30 -0.07 5.13
N ASP A 22 -6.11 0.74 4.46
CA ASP A 22 -7.33 0.26 3.80
C ASP A 22 -6.99 -0.69 2.65
N VAL A 23 -5.90 -0.42 1.92
CA VAL A 23 -5.41 -1.30 0.85
C VAL A 23 -4.96 -2.64 1.44
N ALA A 24 -4.16 -2.63 2.52
CA ALA A 24 -3.70 -3.84 3.19
C ALA A 24 -4.88 -4.69 3.69
N THR A 25 -5.86 -4.05 4.35
CA THR A 25 -7.08 -4.70 4.85
C THR A 25 -7.90 -5.33 3.71
N ASN A 26 -8.11 -4.58 2.62
CA ASN A 26 -8.86 -5.10 1.48
C ASN A 26 -8.13 -6.22 0.75
N LYS A 27 -6.79 -6.14 0.58
CA LYS A 27 -5.97 -7.25 0.06
C LYS A 27 -6.14 -8.51 0.92
N PHE A 28 -6.07 -8.35 2.24
CA PHE A 28 -6.26 -9.46 3.17
C PHE A 28 -7.65 -10.08 3.01
N LEU A 29 -8.71 -9.28 2.97
CA LEU A 29 -10.08 -9.76 2.78
C LEU A 29 -10.23 -10.49 1.43
N ILE A 30 -9.75 -9.94 0.33
CA ILE A 30 -9.81 -10.55 -0.99
C ILE A 30 -9.10 -11.91 -0.99
N ASN A 31 -7.94 -12.02 -0.34
CA ASN A 31 -7.17 -13.26 -0.31
C ASN A 31 -7.80 -14.34 0.59
N ASN A 32 -8.65 -13.96 1.55
CA ASN A 32 -9.23 -14.88 2.53
C ASN A 32 -10.77 -15.06 2.43
N SER A 33 -11.44 -14.39 1.48
CA SER A 33 -12.92 -14.37 1.40
C SER A 33 -13.52 -15.34 0.37
N HIS A 34 -12.72 -16.16 -0.31
CA HIS A 34 -13.18 -16.98 -1.42
C HIS A 34 -13.29 -18.48 -1.06
N ASP A 35 -13.92 -18.78 0.08
CA ASP A 35 -14.32 -20.14 0.44
C ASP A 35 -15.75 -20.43 -0.08
N ASN A 36 -15.95 -20.41 -1.40
CA ASN A 36 -17.20 -20.88 -1.97
C ASN A 36 -17.00 -22.32 -2.49
N PRO A 37 -17.58 -23.33 -1.81
CA PRO A 37 -17.40 -24.73 -2.16
C PRO A 37 -18.03 -25.11 -3.50
N ASP A 38 -18.86 -24.24 -4.08
CA ASP A 38 -19.53 -24.49 -5.37
C ASP A 38 -18.67 -24.05 -6.57
N LEU A 39 -17.51 -23.44 -6.35
CA LEU A 39 -16.60 -22.96 -7.40
C LEU A 39 -15.30 -23.76 -7.42
N ASP A 40 -14.80 -24.03 -8.61
CA ASP A 40 -13.49 -24.65 -8.81
C ASP A 40 -12.33 -23.66 -8.51
N ASP A 41 -11.15 -24.21 -8.22
CA ASP A 41 -9.97 -23.44 -7.85
C ASP A 41 -9.54 -22.44 -8.92
N ASP A 42 -9.67 -22.75 -10.20
CA ASP A 42 -9.31 -21.88 -11.32
C ASP A 42 -10.24 -20.65 -11.37
N THR A 43 -11.54 -20.87 -11.16
CA THR A 43 -12.55 -19.81 -11.10
C THR A 43 -12.31 -18.91 -9.89
N LEU A 44 -12.01 -19.47 -8.72
CA LEU A 44 -11.67 -18.71 -7.51
C LEU A 44 -10.43 -17.84 -7.71
N GLU A 45 -9.40 -18.37 -8.34
CA GLU A 45 -8.18 -17.63 -8.65
C GLU A 45 -8.43 -16.49 -9.66
N MET A 46 -9.28 -16.70 -10.67
CA MET A 46 -9.70 -15.64 -11.60
C MET A 46 -10.46 -14.52 -10.90
N ILE A 47 -11.38 -14.87 -9.99
CA ILE A 47 -12.13 -13.88 -9.19
C ILE A 47 -11.17 -13.08 -8.34
N ARG A 48 -10.26 -13.74 -7.63
CA ARG A 48 -9.24 -13.10 -6.78
C ARG A 48 -8.38 -12.11 -7.58
N LYS A 49 -7.84 -12.52 -8.72
CA LYS A 49 -7.04 -11.65 -9.60
C LYS A 49 -7.82 -10.42 -10.06
N ARG A 50 -9.08 -10.62 -10.44
CA ARG A 50 -9.97 -9.54 -10.85
C ARG A 50 -10.22 -8.54 -9.73
N ASP A 51 -10.44 -9.02 -8.52
CA ASP A 51 -10.75 -8.17 -7.37
C ASP A 51 -9.51 -7.42 -6.87
N LEU A 52 -8.33 -8.05 -6.92
CA LEU A 52 -7.04 -7.36 -6.68
C LEU A 52 -6.78 -6.27 -7.72
N MET A 53 -7.12 -6.53 -9.00
CA MET A 53 -6.98 -5.52 -10.06
C MET A 53 -7.93 -4.33 -9.85
N ARG A 54 -9.16 -4.57 -9.38
CA ARG A 54 -10.12 -3.52 -9.01
C ARG A 54 -9.63 -2.68 -7.83
N LEU A 55 -9.09 -3.36 -6.80
CA LEU A 55 -8.49 -2.69 -5.66
C LEU A 55 -7.33 -1.79 -6.09
N LYS A 56 -6.45 -2.30 -6.98
CA LYS A 56 -5.36 -1.49 -7.53
C LYS A 56 -5.88 -0.26 -8.26
N LYS A 57 -6.90 -0.39 -9.11
CA LYS A 57 -7.51 0.75 -9.81
C LYS A 57 -8.10 1.79 -8.84
N MET A 58 -8.71 1.33 -7.74
CA MET A 58 -9.21 2.23 -6.71
C MET A 58 -8.06 2.93 -5.97
N THR A 59 -6.98 2.23 -5.70
CA THR A 59 -5.75 2.79 -5.10
C THR A 59 -5.13 3.85 -6.02
N ASP A 60 -5.02 3.55 -7.32
CA ASP A 60 -4.51 4.50 -8.33
C ASP A 60 -5.40 5.76 -8.38
N TYR A 61 -6.73 5.60 -8.29
CA TYR A 61 -7.68 6.71 -8.22
C TYR A 61 -7.46 7.59 -6.97
N CYS A 62 -7.20 6.98 -5.82
CA CYS A 62 -6.95 7.71 -4.58
C CYS A 62 -5.62 8.49 -4.59
N ASN A 63 -4.65 8.03 -5.37
CA ASN A 63 -3.30 8.61 -5.43
C ASN A 63 -3.06 9.51 -6.65
N THR A 64 -4.03 9.63 -7.56
CA THR A 64 -3.85 10.50 -8.73
C THR A 64 -3.96 11.98 -8.35
N ASN A 65 -3.05 12.79 -8.88
CA ASN A 65 -3.13 14.27 -8.84
C ASN A 65 -3.85 14.84 -10.08
N GLY A 66 -4.25 13.99 -11.01
CA GLY A 66 -4.97 14.37 -12.22
C GLY A 66 -6.47 14.58 -12.02
N CYS A 67 -7.18 14.75 -13.13
CA CYS A 67 -8.63 14.89 -13.10
C CYS A 67 -9.31 13.60 -12.64
N LEU A 68 -9.96 13.63 -11.48
CA LEU A 68 -10.64 12.45 -10.90
C LEU A 68 -11.80 11.96 -11.79
N ARG A 69 -12.51 12.86 -12.47
CA ARG A 69 -13.58 12.48 -13.40
C ARG A 69 -13.03 11.77 -14.63
N GLU A 70 -11.96 12.28 -15.21
CA GLU A 70 -11.26 11.64 -16.33
C GLU A 70 -10.80 10.21 -15.97
N PHE A 71 -10.26 10.04 -14.77
CA PHE A 71 -9.84 8.73 -14.27
C PHE A 71 -11.03 7.74 -14.22
N ILE A 72 -12.18 8.18 -13.68
CA ILE A 72 -13.38 7.34 -13.60
C ILE A 72 -13.92 7.01 -15.00
N LEU A 73 -14.04 8.00 -15.88
CA LEU A 73 -14.51 7.79 -17.25
C LEU A 73 -13.59 6.85 -18.01
N GLY A 74 -12.26 7.04 -17.89
CA GLY A 74 -11.25 6.16 -18.48
C GLY A 74 -11.36 4.70 -17.99
N TYR A 75 -11.70 4.49 -16.72
CA TYR A 75 -11.96 3.15 -16.18
C TYR A 75 -13.15 2.47 -16.87
N PHE A 76 -14.18 3.21 -17.27
CA PHE A 76 -15.34 2.70 -18.01
C PHE A 76 -15.17 2.76 -19.54
N GLY A 77 -13.98 3.10 -20.05
CA GLY A 77 -13.67 3.13 -21.47
C GLY A 77 -14.09 4.43 -22.19
N GLU A 78 -14.52 5.44 -21.44
CA GLU A 78 -14.86 6.75 -21.98
C GLU A 78 -13.65 7.69 -21.97
N LYS A 79 -13.53 8.52 -23.03
CA LYS A 79 -12.50 9.56 -23.11
C LYS A 79 -13.12 10.92 -22.82
N GLN A 80 -12.42 11.73 -22.06
CA GLN A 80 -12.78 13.12 -21.80
C GLN A 80 -11.78 14.02 -22.51
N ASP A 81 -12.26 14.96 -23.31
CA ASP A 81 -11.40 15.87 -24.10
C ASP A 81 -10.76 16.99 -23.26
N LYS A 82 -11.33 17.30 -22.10
CA LYS A 82 -10.87 18.39 -21.22
C LYS A 82 -11.05 18.01 -19.74
N PRO A 83 -10.16 18.47 -18.84
CA PRO A 83 -10.34 18.30 -17.40
C PRO A 83 -11.69 18.86 -16.92
N CYS A 84 -12.30 18.26 -15.92
CA CYS A 84 -13.65 18.59 -15.47
C CYS A 84 -13.77 19.95 -14.76
N GLN A 85 -12.65 20.55 -14.34
CA GLN A 85 -12.55 21.83 -13.61
C GLN A 85 -13.39 21.92 -12.32
N ASN A 86 -13.79 20.78 -11.77
CA ASN A 86 -14.67 20.71 -10.59
C ASN A 86 -14.28 19.64 -9.58
N CYS A 87 -13.21 18.90 -9.79
CA CYS A 87 -12.71 17.93 -8.80
C CYS A 87 -11.46 18.48 -8.09
N SER A 88 -11.13 17.91 -6.94
CA SER A 88 -9.95 18.33 -6.16
C SER A 88 -8.65 18.33 -6.98
N GLY A 89 -8.47 17.36 -7.89
CA GLY A 89 -7.31 17.35 -8.79
C GLY A 89 -7.28 18.54 -9.76
N CYS A 90 -8.43 18.97 -10.29
CA CYS A 90 -8.51 20.14 -11.18
C CYS A 90 -8.44 21.47 -10.44
N LEU A 91 -8.92 21.53 -9.21
CA LEU A 91 -8.95 22.74 -8.38
C LEU A 91 -7.65 22.98 -7.60
N GLY A 92 -6.75 22.00 -7.59
CA GLY A 92 -5.51 22.09 -6.83
C GLY A 92 -5.72 21.97 -5.30
N ASP A 93 -6.83 21.39 -4.87
CA ASP A 93 -7.18 21.27 -3.44
C ASP A 93 -6.19 20.42 -2.63
N PHE A 94 -5.26 19.73 -3.30
CA PHE A 94 -4.20 18.92 -2.64
C PHE A 94 -3.02 19.77 -2.15
N GLY A 95 -3.03 21.09 -2.38
CA GLY A 95 -1.92 21.99 -2.08
C GLY A 95 -0.74 21.81 -3.04
N GLU A 96 0.36 22.49 -2.74
CA GLU A 96 1.61 22.27 -3.46
C GLU A 96 2.13 20.86 -3.12
N THR A 97 2.20 20.00 -4.13
CA THR A 97 2.77 18.66 -4.00
C THR A 97 4.20 18.69 -4.54
N GLU A 98 5.15 18.31 -3.72
CA GLU A 98 6.54 18.10 -4.14
C GLU A 98 6.74 16.61 -4.44
N GLU A 99 7.39 16.31 -5.56
CA GLU A 99 7.89 14.97 -5.82
C GLU A 99 9.12 14.75 -4.94
N VAL A 100 9.04 13.78 -4.04
CA VAL A 100 10.14 13.40 -3.17
C VAL A 100 10.65 12.02 -3.60
N ASP A 101 11.94 11.95 -3.92
CA ASP A 101 12.60 10.66 -4.17
C ASP A 101 12.77 9.89 -2.86
N VAL A 102 12.00 8.83 -2.71
CA VAL A 102 12.04 7.94 -1.54
C VAL A 102 12.75 6.60 -1.83
N SER A 103 13.42 6.48 -2.99
CA SER A 103 14.03 5.23 -3.46
C SER A 103 14.98 4.63 -2.43
N VAL A 104 15.89 5.45 -1.86
CA VAL A 104 16.85 5.01 -0.83
C VAL A 104 16.14 4.55 0.44
N ASP A 105 15.11 5.25 0.86
CA ASP A 105 14.37 4.87 2.07
C ASP A 105 13.55 3.61 1.86
N CYS A 106 12.97 3.41 0.69
CA CYS A 106 12.35 2.16 0.28
C CYS A 106 13.35 1.00 0.27
N GLN A 107 14.55 1.19 -0.26
CA GLN A 107 15.61 0.19 -0.23
C GLN A 107 16.02 -0.19 1.22
N LYS A 108 16.07 0.77 2.14
CA LYS A 108 16.32 0.47 3.58
C LYS A 108 15.24 -0.43 4.17
N VAL A 109 13.96 -0.17 3.86
CA VAL A 109 12.84 -1.00 4.32
C VAL A 109 12.94 -2.41 3.75
N LEU A 110 13.11 -2.55 2.42
CA LEU A 110 13.24 -3.84 1.75
C LEU A 110 14.47 -4.62 2.26
N SER A 111 15.60 -3.95 2.46
CA SER A 111 16.82 -4.54 3.03
C SER A 111 16.58 -5.06 4.44
N CYS A 112 15.81 -4.37 5.28
CA CYS A 112 15.47 -4.82 6.61
C CYS A 112 14.68 -6.14 6.56
N ILE A 113 13.65 -6.24 5.73
CA ILE A 113 12.86 -7.44 5.54
C ILE A 113 13.73 -8.58 5.02
N TYR A 114 14.59 -8.32 4.04
CA TYR A 114 15.52 -9.31 3.49
C TYR A 114 16.46 -9.88 4.57
N ARG A 115 17.05 -9.01 5.41
CA ARG A 115 17.95 -9.42 6.49
C ARG A 115 17.25 -10.23 7.57
N LEU A 116 15.99 -9.94 7.85
CA LEU A 116 15.16 -10.74 8.74
C LEU A 116 14.94 -12.14 8.16
N HIS A 117 14.60 -12.24 6.87
CA HIS A 117 14.45 -13.54 6.20
C HIS A 117 15.72 -14.37 6.21
N GLN A 118 16.91 -13.76 6.06
CA GLN A 118 18.18 -14.47 6.19
C GLN A 118 18.39 -15.12 7.56
N ARG A 119 17.71 -14.63 8.60
CA ARG A 119 17.72 -15.19 9.95
C ARG A 119 16.50 -16.09 10.23
N ASN A 120 15.71 -16.43 9.22
CA ASN A 120 14.43 -17.15 9.36
C ASN A 120 13.44 -16.44 10.29
N LEU A 121 13.47 -15.11 10.31
CA LEU A 121 12.57 -14.27 11.10
C LEU A 121 11.66 -13.49 10.17
N SER A 122 10.39 -13.34 10.58
CA SER A 122 9.41 -12.53 9.88
C SER A 122 8.57 -11.74 10.88
N PHE A 123 8.36 -10.46 10.60
CA PHE A 123 7.61 -9.56 11.48
C PHE A 123 6.67 -8.67 10.68
N GLY A 124 5.66 -8.14 11.36
CA GLY A 124 4.76 -7.12 10.80
C GLY A 124 5.38 -5.71 10.79
N ALA A 125 4.70 -4.80 10.11
CA ALA A 125 5.14 -3.41 9.88
C ALA A 125 5.59 -2.67 11.15
N GLY A 126 4.92 -2.94 12.30
CA GLY A 126 5.27 -2.29 13.56
C GLY A 126 6.67 -2.61 14.06
N VAL A 127 7.08 -3.89 13.99
CA VAL A 127 8.42 -4.33 14.43
C VAL A 127 9.48 -3.87 13.45
N ILE A 128 9.21 -3.94 12.15
CA ILE A 128 10.12 -3.44 11.10
C ILE A 128 10.39 -1.93 11.29
N ALA A 129 9.34 -1.14 11.56
CA ALA A 129 9.51 0.29 11.84
C ALA A 129 10.33 0.54 13.13
N GLN A 130 10.19 -0.31 14.15
CA GLN A 130 11.00 -0.23 15.38
C GLN A 130 12.47 -0.56 15.11
N ILE A 131 12.78 -1.58 14.32
CA ILE A 131 14.14 -1.94 13.93
C ILE A 131 14.80 -0.79 13.18
N LEU A 132 14.15 -0.28 12.14
CA LEU A 132 14.67 0.80 11.30
C LEU A 132 14.90 2.10 12.10
N LYS A 133 14.01 2.38 13.05
CA LYS A 133 14.15 3.53 13.97
C LYS A 133 15.26 3.35 15.00
N GLY A 134 15.68 2.12 15.28
CA GLY A 134 16.62 1.82 16.37
C GLY A 134 15.94 1.85 17.75
N SER A 135 14.72 1.35 17.84
CA SER A 135 13.95 1.32 19.10
C SER A 135 14.45 0.21 20.01
N ASP A 136 14.51 0.50 21.30
CA ASP A 136 14.90 -0.44 22.37
C ASP A 136 13.68 -1.20 22.96
N SER A 137 12.78 -1.67 22.08
CA SER A 137 11.58 -2.40 22.50
C SER A 137 11.88 -3.83 22.97
N GLU A 138 10.99 -4.40 23.79
CA GLU A 138 11.14 -5.78 24.28
C GLU A 138 11.27 -6.80 23.15
N LYS A 139 10.52 -6.62 22.03
CA LYS A 139 10.63 -7.50 20.86
C LYS A 139 12.00 -7.41 20.20
N VAL A 140 12.56 -6.20 20.09
CA VAL A 140 13.91 -6.00 19.53
C VAL A 140 14.96 -6.69 20.38
N LYS A 141 14.87 -6.60 21.72
CA LYS A 141 15.77 -7.28 22.67
C LYS A 141 15.60 -8.79 22.61
N ARG A 142 14.36 -9.27 22.68
CA ARG A 142 14.05 -10.72 22.72
C ARG A 142 14.59 -11.49 21.51
N PHE A 143 14.58 -10.90 20.34
CA PHE A 143 15.03 -11.52 19.09
C PHE A 143 16.41 -11.03 18.63
N ASP A 144 17.13 -10.29 19.49
CA ASP A 144 18.46 -9.73 19.20
C ASP A 144 18.53 -8.95 17.87
N LEU A 145 17.48 -8.17 17.58
CA LEU A 145 17.33 -7.45 16.32
C LEU A 145 18.24 -6.20 16.22
N SER A 146 18.81 -5.77 17.33
CA SER A 146 19.79 -4.69 17.38
C SER A 146 21.11 -5.03 16.66
N THR A 147 21.39 -6.33 16.46
CA THR A 147 22.56 -6.81 15.72
C THR A 147 22.37 -6.80 14.19
N LEU A 148 21.19 -6.46 13.68
CA LEU A 148 20.95 -6.31 12.26
C LEU A 148 21.68 -5.07 11.73
N SER A 149 22.32 -5.19 10.56
CA SER A 149 22.96 -4.06 9.88
C SER A 149 21.99 -2.94 9.51
N THR A 150 20.68 -3.23 9.51
CA THR A 150 19.60 -2.29 9.25
C THR A 150 19.01 -1.67 10.51
N TYR A 151 19.52 -2.03 11.69
CA TYR A 151 19.05 -1.44 12.94
C TYR A 151 19.46 0.03 13.06
N GLY A 152 18.48 0.89 13.26
CA GLY A 152 18.70 2.34 13.46
C GLY A 152 19.13 3.12 12.20
N ILE A 153 19.13 2.52 10.99
CA ILE A 153 19.52 3.23 9.77
C ILE A 153 18.54 4.35 9.36
N MET A 154 17.38 4.40 9.98
CA MET A 154 16.37 5.46 9.84
C MET A 154 16.05 6.14 11.18
N LYS A 155 17.04 6.26 12.08
CA LYS A 155 16.87 6.84 13.42
C LYS A 155 16.29 8.25 13.40
N ASP A 156 16.62 9.03 12.37
CA ASP A 156 16.20 10.43 12.21
C ASP A 156 14.79 10.56 11.62
N SER A 157 14.23 9.46 11.10
CA SER A 157 12.88 9.40 10.57
C SER A 157 11.85 9.12 11.65
N THR A 158 10.60 9.57 11.46
CA THR A 158 9.50 9.22 12.37
C THR A 158 8.98 7.80 12.09
N GLN A 159 8.44 7.12 13.11
CA GLN A 159 7.79 5.82 12.88
C GLN A 159 6.59 5.91 11.92
N VAL A 160 5.90 7.04 11.92
CA VAL A 160 4.77 7.29 11.01
C VAL A 160 5.25 7.31 9.56
N TYR A 161 6.37 8.00 9.30
CA TYR A 161 6.98 8.03 7.97
C TYR A 161 7.40 6.63 7.49
N ILE A 162 8.11 5.87 8.34
CA ILE A 162 8.54 4.50 8.01
C ILE A 162 7.31 3.60 7.70
N ARG A 163 6.24 3.71 8.48
CA ARG A 163 5.00 2.96 8.22
C ARG A 163 4.31 3.37 6.92
N ARG A 164 4.38 4.65 6.54
CA ARG A 164 3.89 5.12 5.23
C ARG A 164 4.68 4.53 4.08
N LEU A 165 6.00 4.45 4.20
CA LEU A 165 6.85 3.76 3.19
C LEU A 165 6.50 2.28 3.07
N ILE A 166 6.27 1.59 4.20
CA ILE A 166 5.85 0.19 4.21
C ILE A 166 4.51 0.05 3.48
N ALA A 167 3.52 0.89 3.80
CA ALA A 167 2.22 0.87 3.15
C ALA A 167 2.30 1.19 1.65
N PHE A 168 3.17 2.11 1.25
CA PHE A 168 3.46 2.41 -0.16
C PHE A 168 4.04 1.19 -0.88
N LEU A 169 5.06 0.54 -0.31
CA LEU A 169 5.68 -0.67 -0.86
C LEU A 169 4.69 -1.84 -0.96
N GLU A 170 3.74 -1.93 -0.03
CA GLU A 170 2.67 -2.93 -0.06
C GLU A 170 1.62 -2.62 -1.13
N ALA A 171 1.24 -1.35 -1.29
CA ALA A 171 0.32 -0.90 -2.32
C ALA A 171 0.85 -1.18 -3.73
N ASP A 172 2.16 -1.00 -3.94
CA ASP A 172 2.86 -1.22 -5.21
C ASP A 172 3.42 -2.65 -5.40
N ASP A 173 2.99 -3.59 -4.57
CA ASP A 173 3.34 -5.01 -4.67
C ASP A 173 4.85 -5.33 -4.55
N TYR A 174 5.64 -4.48 -3.88
CA TYR A 174 7.02 -4.80 -3.51
C TYR A 174 7.09 -5.72 -2.28
N ILE A 175 6.14 -5.58 -1.37
CA ILE A 175 5.99 -6.47 -0.22
C ILE A 175 4.54 -6.94 -0.15
N THR A 176 4.34 -8.09 0.49
CA THR A 176 3.00 -8.62 0.74
C THR A 176 2.88 -9.03 2.19
N GLN A 177 1.65 -8.98 2.68
CA GLN A 177 1.31 -9.40 4.03
C GLN A 177 0.82 -10.85 4.00
N THR A 178 1.46 -11.71 4.78
CA THR A 178 1.07 -13.11 4.92
C THR A 178 0.68 -13.40 6.36
N SER A 179 -0.33 -14.24 6.55
CA SER A 179 -0.75 -14.68 7.88
C SER A 179 0.17 -15.79 8.37
N HIS A 180 0.71 -15.65 9.57
CA HIS A 180 1.46 -16.69 10.25
C HIS A 180 0.83 -16.94 11.64
N GLY A 181 -0.12 -17.86 11.70
CA GLY A 181 -1.00 -18.02 12.86
C GLY A 181 -1.85 -16.76 13.08
N ASP A 182 -1.88 -16.27 14.31
CA ASP A 182 -2.63 -15.05 14.68
C ASP A 182 -1.92 -13.74 14.29
N PHE A 183 -0.74 -13.82 13.68
CA PHE A 183 0.07 -12.64 13.35
C PHE A 183 0.21 -12.46 11.86
N SER A 184 0.19 -11.22 11.44
CA SER A 184 0.48 -10.84 10.08
C SER A 184 1.94 -10.40 9.97
N VAL A 185 2.65 -10.96 8.99
CA VAL A 185 4.07 -10.70 8.72
C VAL A 185 4.26 -10.20 7.31
N LEU A 186 5.32 -9.39 7.10
CA LEU A 186 5.68 -8.87 5.79
C LEU A 186 6.72 -9.76 5.12
N THR A 187 6.49 -10.05 3.85
CA THR A 187 7.40 -10.81 2.98
C THR A 187 7.68 -10.05 1.70
N LEU A 188 8.87 -10.28 1.13
CA LEU A 188 9.26 -9.70 -0.14
C LEU A 188 8.55 -10.41 -1.29
N THR A 189 8.16 -9.67 -2.32
CA THR A 189 7.68 -10.23 -3.57
C THR A 189 8.84 -10.40 -4.57
N ARG A 190 8.56 -11.01 -5.72
CA ARG A 190 9.55 -11.09 -6.80
C ARG A 190 10.00 -9.72 -7.29
N ARG A 191 9.10 -8.74 -7.29
CA ARG A 191 9.37 -7.37 -7.73
C ARG A 191 10.40 -6.65 -6.84
N SER A 192 10.40 -6.94 -5.53
CA SER A 192 11.39 -6.33 -4.62
C SER A 192 12.81 -6.86 -4.83
N ALA A 193 12.96 -8.08 -5.37
CA ALA A 193 14.27 -8.62 -5.69
C ALA A 193 15.00 -7.79 -6.79
N GLU A 194 14.24 -7.24 -7.73
CA GLU A 194 14.77 -6.38 -8.79
C GLU A 194 15.43 -5.12 -8.21
N ILE A 195 14.76 -4.46 -7.24
CA ILE A 195 15.32 -3.26 -6.58
C ILE A 195 16.52 -3.56 -5.69
N LEU A 196 16.54 -4.74 -5.05
CA LEU A 196 17.64 -5.12 -4.15
C LEU A 196 18.89 -5.63 -4.90
N MET A 197 18.73 -6.08 -6.15
CA MET A 197 19.81 -6.62 -6.97
C MET A 197 20.39 -5.60 -7.96
N ASP A 198 19.67 -4.54 -8.28
CA ASP A 198 20.20 -3.41 -9.06
C ASP A 198 21.22 -2.62 -8.23
N LYS A 199 22.50 -2.92 -8.49
CA LYS A 199 23.67 -2.20 -7.98
C LYS A 199 24.30 -1.37 -9.08
#